data_6a9fc8bd42ee9dca76b7417fe8ed018e
#
_entry.id   6a9fc8bd42ee9dca76b7417fe8ed018e
#
_cell.length_a   1.000
_cell.length_b   1.000
_cell.length_c   1.000
_cell.angle_alpha   90.00
_cell.angle_beta   90.00
_cell.angle_gamma   90.00
#
_symmetry.space_group_name_H-M   'P 1'
#
loop_
_entity.id
_entity.type
_entity.pdbx_description
1 polymer ?
#
loop_
_entity_poly.entity_id
_entity_poly.type
_entity_poly.pdbx_seq_one_letter_code
_entity_poly.pdbx_strand_id
1 'polypeptide(L)'
;EAFLPGSQIDVKPIRDYDVYVGKTMEFKVVKINHDFKNVVVSHKALIEADIELQKKEIIGKLEKGQVLEGAVKNITSYGVFIDLGGVDGLIHITDLSWSRINHPNEIVELDQKINVVILDFDEAKTRIQLGLKQLSAHPWDALDKELKVSDRVKGKVVVLADYGAFIEILPGVEGLV
;
A
#
# COMPACT_ATOMS: atom_id res chain seq x y z
N GLU A 1 -34.99 -4.14 -22.78
CA GLU A 1 -34.19 -3.22 -21.94
C GLU A 1 -33.23 -4.03 -21.09
N ALA A 2 -32.03 -3.49 -20.85
CA ALA A 2 -31.05 -4.07 -19.96
C ALA A 2 -30.99 -3.27 -18.65
N PHE A 3 -30.87 -3.96 -17.54
CA PHE A 3 -30.76 -3.38 -16.22
C PHE A 3 -29.32 -3.51 -15.70
N LEU A 4 -28.74 -2.38 -15.32
CA LEU A 4 -27.43 -2.31 -14.69
C LEU A 4 -27.58 -1.87 -13.23
N PRO A 5 -27.44 -2.80 -12.26
CA PRO A 5 -27.45 -2.42 -10.85
C PRO A 5 -26.31 -1.47 -10.52
N GLY A 6 -26.56 -0.46 -9.67
CA GLY A 6 -25.52 0.50 -9.25
C GLY A 6 -24.27 -0.16 -8.64
N SER A 7 -24.45 -1.29 -7.96
CA SER A 7 -23.36 -2.09 -7.40
C SER A 7 -22.51 -2.83 -8.44
N GLN A 8 -22.95 -2.87 -9.70
CA GLN A 8 -22.29 -3.56 -10.81
C GLN A 8 -21.71 -2.62 -11.87
N ILE A 9 -21.70 -1.32 -11.59
CA ILE A 9 -21.12 -0.32 -12.49
C ILE A 9 -19.62 -0.28 -12.36
N ASP A 10 -19.10 -0.25 -11.13
CA ASP A 10 -17.67 -0.15 -10.87
C ASP A 10 -17.27 -0.99 -9.63
N VAL A 11 -15.99 -1.27 -9.50
CA VAL A 11 -15.38 -1.93 -8.34
C VAL A 11 -15.41 -1.01 -7.11
N LYS A 12 -15.28 0.32 -7.33
CA LYS A 12 -15.38 1.33 -6.28
C LYS A 12 -16.83 1.77 -6.07
N PRO A 13 -17.25 2.05 -4.84
CA PRO A 13 -18.58 2.61 -4.59
C PRO A 13 -18.72 3.97 -5.27
N ILE A 14 -19.70 4.08 -6.16
CA ILE A 14 -19.98 5.29 -6.93
C ILE A 14 -20.96 6.15 -6.13
N ARG A 15 -20.65 7.43 -6.00
CA ARG A 15 -21.51 8.42 -5.34
C ARG A 15 -22.43 9.15 -6.32
N ASP A 16 -22.02 9.22 -7.57
CA ASP A 16 -22.73 9.95 -8.61
C ASP A 16 -22.86 9.10 -9.88
N TYR A 17 -24.10 8.80 -10.26
CA TYR A 17 -24.41 7.98 -11.44
C TYR A 17 -24.57 8.82 -12.72
N ASP A 18 -24.74 10.14 -12.59
CA ASP A 18 -24.99 11.03 -13.71
C ASP A 18 -23.81 11.11 -14.69
N VAL A 19 -22.61 10.83 -14.18
CA VAL A 19 -21.38 10.77 -14.98
C VAL A 19 -21.43 9.70 -16.08
N TYR A 20 -22.24 8.65 -15.86
CA TYR A 20 -22.37 7.51 -16.78
C TYR A 20 -23.52 7.66 -17.78
N VAL A 21 -24.43 8.63 -17.56
CA VAL A 21 -25.55 8.88 -18.46
C VAL A 21 -25.04 9.44 -19.79
N GLY A 22 -25.46 8.81 -20.88
CA GLY A 22 -25.04 9.19 -22.25
C GLY A 22 -23.69 8.62 -22.70
N LYS A 23 -22.99 7.84 -21.87
CA LYS A 23 -21.77 7.15 -22.25
C LYS A 23 -22.07 5.79 -22.86
N THR A 24 -21.35 5.44 -23.92
CA THR A 24 -21.34 4.10 -24.49
C THR A 24 -20.25 3.28 -23.79
N MET A 25 -20.65 2.17 -23.19
CA MET A 25 -19.75 1.29 -22.42
C MET A 25 -20.02 -0.17 -22.78
N GLU A 26 -19.04 -1.00 -22.56
CA GLU A 26 -19.15 -2.44 -22.69
C GLU A 26 -19.67 -3.05 -21.40
N PHE A 27 -20.53 -4.07 -21.53
CA PHE A 27 -21.12 -4.77 -20.40
C PHE A 27 -21.09 -6.27 -20.63
N LYS A 28 -20.89 -7.02 -19.55
CA LYS A 28 -21.06 -8.46 -19.55
C LYS A 28 -22.47 -8.82 -19.11
N VAL A 29 -23.14 -9.67 -19.87
CA VAL A 29 -24.45 -10.20 -19.49
C VAL A 29 -24.25 -11.21 -18.36
N VAL A 30 -24.85 -10.93 -17.20
CA VAL A 30 -24.77 -11.77 -16.01
C VAL A 30 -25.95 -12.71 -15.91
N LYS A 31 -27.15 -12.18 -16.18
CA LYS A 31 -28.40 -12.95 -16.06
C LYS A 31 -29.39 -12.49 -17.11
N ILE A 32 -30.02 -13.44 -17.75
CA ILE A 32 -31.13 -13.22 -18.65
C ILE A 32 -32.39 -13.76 -17.98
N ASN A 33 -33.40 -12.90 -17.84
CA ASN A 33 -34.69 -13.28 -17.33
C ASN A 33 -35.71 -13.29 -18.49
N HIS A 34 -36.08 -14.45 -18.91
CA HIS A 34 -37.00 -14.65 -20.05
C HIS A 34 -38.44 -14.26 -19.72
N ASP A 35 -38.87 -14.46 -18.48
CA ASP A 35 -40.24 -14.18 -18.04
C ASP A 35 -40.57 -12.70 -18.04
N PHE A 36 -39.62 -11.88 -17.60
CA PHE A 36 -39.76 -10.41 -17.55
C PHE A 36 -39.10 -9.69 -18.73
N LYS A 37 -38.52 -10.41 -19.69
CA LYS A 37 -37.81 -9.88 -20.85
C LYS A 37 -36.73 -8.84 -20.47
N ASN A 38 -36.08 -9.07 -19.34
CA ASN A 38 -35.02 -8.24 -18.79
C ASN A 38 -33.69 -8.96 -18.82
N VAL A 39 -32.63 -8.18 -19.14
CA VAL A 39 -31.24 -8.66 -19.12
C VAL A 39 -30.49 -7.87 -18.04
N VAL A 40 -29.86 -8.57 -17.13
CA VAL A 40 -28.98 -7.94 -16.12
C VAL A 40 -27.56 -7.96 -16.65
N VAL A 41 -26.95 -6.79 -16.71
CA VAL A 41 -25.59 -6.59 -17.20
C VAL A 41 -24.69 -6.06 -16.08
N SER A 42 -23.39 -6.31 -16.19
CA SER A 42 -22.40 -5.85 -15.25
C SER A 42 -21.17 -5.32 -16.00
N HIS A 43 -20.77 -4.10 -15.69
CA HIS A 43 -19.49 -3.54 -16.10
C HIS A 43 -18.38 -3.95 -15.15
N LYS A 44 -18.70 -4.04 -13.87
CA LYS A 44 -17.79 -4.50 -12.83
C LYS A 44 -17.15 -5.86 -13.15
N ALA A 45 -17.93 -6.80 -13.69
CA ALA A 45 -17.44 -8.13 -14.06
C ALA A 45 -16.35 -8.10 -15.15
N LEU A 46 -16.38 -7.13 -16.06
CA LEU A 46 -15.33 -6.91 -17.05
C LEU A 46 -14.07 -6.33 -16.39
N ILE A 47 -14.24 -5.32 -15.53
CA ILE A 47 -13.13 -4.70 -14.80
C ILE A 47 -12.43 -5.73 -13.91
N GLU A 48 -13.18 -6.57 -13.19
CA GLU A 48 -12.62 -7.63 -12.34
C GLU A 48 -11.81 -8.65 -13.14
N ALA A 49 -12.29 -9.05 -14.32
CA ALA A 49 -11.57 -9.96 -15.20
C ALA A 49 -10.25 -9.34 -15.70
N ASP A 50 -10.27 -8.09 -16.10
CA ASP A 50 -9.07 -7.36 -16.53
C ASP A 50 -8.06 -7.19 -15.38
N ILE A 51 -8.55 -6.87 -14.19
CA ILE A 51 -7.72 -6.75 -12.99
C ILE A 51 -7.08 -8.09 -12.62
N GLU A 52 -7.81 -9.21 -12.72
CA GLU A 52 -7.26 -10.54 -12.45
C GLU A 52 -6.16 -10.92 -13.44
N LEU A 53 -6.33 -10.62 -14.73
CA LEU A 53 -5.30 -10.83 -15.74
C LEU A 53 -4.06 -9.98 -15.47
N GLN A 54 -4.24 -8.69 -15.15
CA GLN A 54 -3.14 -7.79 -14.79
C GLN A 54 -2.43 -8.26 -13.51
N LYS A 55 -3.18 -8.72 -12.52
CA LYS A 55 -2.61 -9.30 -11.29
C LYS A 55 -1.69 -10.48 -11.58
N LYS A 56 -2.14 -11.43 -12.39
CA LYS A 56 -1.35 -12.60 -12.79
C LYS A 56 -0.08 -12.20 -13.55
N GLU A 57 -0.17 -11.26 -14.47
CA GLU A 57 0.99 -10.75 -15.21
C GLU A 57 1.98 -10.04 -14.31
N ILE A 58 1.51 -9.20 -13.39
CA ILE A 58 2.34 -8.47 -12.43
C ILE A 58 3.04 -9.46 -11.49
N ILE A 59 2.31 -10.40 -10.90
CA ILE A 59 2.86 -11.42 -10.00
C ILE A 59 3.90 -12.28 -10.71
N GLY A 60 3.69 -12.64 -11.97
CA GLY A 60 4.64 -13.41 -12.77
C GLY A 60 5.93 -12.63 -13.13
N LYS A 61 5.90 -11.30 -13.08
CA LYS A 61 7.06 -10.43 -13.35
C LYS A 61 7.74 -9.92 -12.08
N LEU A 62 7.16 -10.16 -10.91
CA LEU A 62 7.69 -9.69 -9.64
C LEU A 62 8.83 -10.59 -9.18
N GLU A 63 9.91 -9.95 -8.74
CA GLU A 63 11.06 -10.60 -8.12
C GLU A 63 11.28 -10.02 -6.73
N LYS A 64 11.73 -10.88 -5.80
CA LYS A 64 12.10 -10.44 -4.45
C LYS A 64 13.27 -9.46 -4.53
N GLY A 65 13.13 -8.34 -3.84
CA GLY A 65 14.12 -7.26 -3.86
C GLY A 65 13.94 -6.23 -4.98
N GLN A 66 12.94 -6.39 -5.83
CA GLN A 66 12.61 -5.40 -6.86
C GLN A 66 11.95 -4.16 -6.24
N VAL A 67 12.37 -2.99 -6.72
CA VAL A 67 11.78 -1.70 -6.33
C VAL A 67 10.66 -1.35 -7.29
N LEU A 68 9.48 -1.05 -6.73
CA LEU A 68 8.31 -0.62 -7.48
C LEU A 68 7.75 0.67 -6.90
N GLU A 69 7.14 1.48 -7.76
CA GLU A 69 6.35 2.63 -7.34
C GLU A 69 4.90 2.21 -7.13
N GLY A 70 4.36 2.52 -5.97
CA GLY A 70 2.97 2.27 -5.62
C GLY A 70 2.31 3.48 -4.96
N ALA A 71 0.99 3.53 -5.00
CA ALA A 71 0.20 4.56 -4.34
C ALA A 71 -0.41 4.02 -3.04
N VAL A 72 -0.40 4.82 -1.99
CA VAL A 72 -1.03 4.48 -0.72
C VAL A 72 -2.54 4.44 -0.88
N LYS A 73 -3.13 3.26 -0.74
CA LYS A 73 -4.57 3.03 -0.88
C LYS A 73 -5.32 3.17 0.43
N ASN A 74 -4.75 2.62 1.48
CA ASN A 74 -5.34 2.64 2.81
C ASN A 74 -4.26 2.54 3.90
N ILE A 75 -4.51 3.18 5.03
CA ILE A 75 -3.62 3.20 6.18
C ILE A 75 -4.33 2.58 7.37
N THR A 76 -3.71 1.56 7.96
CA THR A 76 -4.20 0.87 9.15
C THR A 76 -3.19 0.99 10.30
N SER A 77 -3.60 0.68 11.51
CA SER A 77 -2.71 0.74 12.68
C SER A 77 -1.53 -0.23 12.64
N TYR A 78 -1.63 -1.32 11.88
CA TYR A 78 -0.60 -2.34 11.74
C TYR A 78 0.22 -2.26 10.45
N GLY A 79 -0.18 -1.38 9.51
CA GLY A 79 0.53 -1.21 8.25
C GLY A 79 -0.21 -0.40 7.21
N VAL A 80 0.35 -0.34 6.03
CA VAL A 80 -0.14 0.45 4.91
C VAL A 80 -0.40 -0.45 3.71
N PHE A 81 -1.57 -0.29 3.09
CA PHE A 81 -1.90 -0.95 1.84
C PHE A 81 -1.50 -0.07 0.66
N ILE A 82 -0.70 -0.64 -0.22
CA ILE A 82 -0.17 0.00 -1.41
C ILE A 82 -0.79 -0.64 -2.65
N ASP A 83 -1.27 0.19 -3.57
CA ASP A 83 -1.73 -0.26 -4.88
C ASP A 83 -0.57 -0.17 -5.88
N LEU A 84 -0.22 -1.32 -6.44
CA LEU A 84 0.85 -1.47 -7.42
C LEU A 84 0.33 -1.50 -8.88
N GLY A 85 -0.89 -1.05 -9.11
CA GLY A 85 -1.51 -1.06 -10.42
C GLY A 85 -2.38 -2.29 -10.68
N GLY A 86 -3.15 -2.71 -9.68
CA GLY A 86 -4.08 -3.85 -9.72
C GLY A 86 -3.76 -4.96 -8.71
N VAL A 87 -2.62 -4.89 -8.05
CA VAL A 87 -2.23 -5.78 -6.95
C VAL A 87 -2.04 -4.96 -5.70
N ASP A 88 -2.64 -5.40 -4.60
CA ASP A 88 -2.50 -4.76 -3.31
C ASP A 88 -1.28 -5.34 -2.57
N GLY A 89 -0.36 -4.48 -2.20
CA GLY A 89 0.75 -4.80 -1.33
C GLY A 89 0.51 -4.30 0.09
N LEU A 90 1.07 -4.99 1.07
CA LEU A 90 1.05 -4.58 2.48
C LEU A 90 2.47 -4.28 2.95
N ILE A 91 2.65 -3.07 3.49
CA ILE A 91 3.84 -2.70 4.26
C ILE A 91 3.47 -2.79 5.74
N HIS A 92 4.12 -3.68 6.46
CA HIS A 92 3.93 -3.75 7.91
C HIS A 92 4.54 -2.50 8.58
N ILE A 93 3.99 -2.09 9.72
CA ILE A 93 4.47 -0.90 10.46
C ILE A 93 5.97 -0.99 10.79
N THR A 94 6.49 -2.18 11.04
CA THR A 94 7.91 -2.45 11.30
C THR A 94 8.80 -2.29 10.05
N ASP A 95 8.21 -2.35 8.86
CA ASP A 95 8.90 -2.24 7.58
C ASP A 95 8.75 -0.86 6.92
N LEU A 96 7.99 0.03 7.54
CA LEU A 96 7.83 1.42 7.10
C LEU A 96 9.02 2.29 7.47
N SER A 97 9.55 2.13 8.67
CA SER A 97 10.63 2.97 9.18
C SER A 97 11.55 2.20 10.10
N TRP A 98 12.79 2.67 10.21
CA TRP A 98 13.76 2.25 11.22
C TRP A 98 13.44 2.84 12.60
N SER A 99 12.76 3.99 12.67
CA SER A 99 12.29 4.59 13.92
C SER A 99 11.04 3.90 14.44
N ARG A 100 10.86 3.95 15.75
CA ARG A 100 9.61 3.55 16.38
C ARG A 100 8.53 4.58 16.06
N ILE A 101 7.51 4.16 15.34
CA ILE A 101 6.35 4.98 14.99
C ILE A 101 5.11 4.44 15.69
N ASN A 102 4.23 5.33 16.11
CA ASN A 102 2.97 4.95 16.74
C ASN A 102 1.90 4.63 15.71
N HIS A 103 1.91 5.35 14.60
CA HIS A 103 0.94 5.15 13.53
C HIS A 103 1.57 5.39 12.15
N PRO A 104 1.26 4.57 11.14
CA PRO A 104 1.81 4.73 9.79
C PRO A 104 1.55 6.09 9.14
N ASN A 105 0.47 6.77 9.54
CA ASN A 105 0.10 8.11 9.06
C ASN A 105 1.15 9.20 9.36
N GLU A 106 2.08 8.93 10.27
CA GLU A 106 3.18 9.84 10.60
C GLU A 106 4.23 9.88 9.50
N ILE A 107 4.31 8.84 8.67
CA ILE A 107 5.32 8.70 7.61
C ILE A 107 4.73 8.83 6.22
N VAL A 108 3.53 8.30 6.01
CA VAL A 108 2.88 8.24 4.70
C VAL A 108 1.47 8.81 4.76
N GLU A 109 1.04 9.41 3.65
CA GLU A 109 -0.32 9.95 3.48
C GLU A 109 -1.10 9.12 2.47
N LEU A 110 -2.44 9.23 2.53
CA LEU A 110 -3.32 8.60 1.54
C LEU A 110 -3.04 9.17 0.14
N ASP A 111 -3.11 8.31 -0.86
CA ASP A 111 -2.84 8.63 -2.26
C ASP A 111 -1.40 9.09 -2.57
N GLN A 112 -0.50 9.02 -1.59
CA GLN A 112 0.91 9.32 -1.79
C GLN A 112 1.58 8.22 -2.63
N LYS A 113 2.35 8.64 -3.61
CA LYS A 113 3.20 7.73 -4.38
C LYS A 113 4.52 7.52 -3.67
N ILE A 114 4.85 6.28 -3.39
CA ILE A 114 6.08 5.88 -2.73
C ILE A 114 6.75 4.73 -3.45
N ASN A 115 8.07 4.69 -3.39
CA ASN A 115 8.82 3.54 -3.87
C ASN A 115 8.89 2.50 -2.76
N VAL A 116 8.65 1.26 -3.10
CA VAL A 116 8.63 0.12 -2.18
C VAL A 116 9.44 -1.03 -2.73
N VAL A 117 10.00 -1.83 -1.83
CA VAL A 117 10.76 -3.04 -2.18
C VAL A 117 9.89 -4.26 -1.88
N ILE A 118 9.89 -5.23 -2.78
CA ILE A 118 9.22 -6.50 -2.59
C ILE A 118 10.07 -7.36 -1.63
N LEU A 119 9.51 -7.68 -0.48
CA LEU A 119 10.13 -8.58 0.50
C LEU A 119 9.75 -10.02 0.25
N ASP A 120 8.46 -10.26 0.05
CA ASP A 120 7.89 -11.56 -0.24
C ASP A 120 6.57 -11.42 -0.98
N PHE A 121 6.15 -12.44 -1.70
CA PHE A 121 4.85 -12.46 -2.37
C PHE A 121 4.23 -13.85 -2.30
N ASP A 122 2.91 -13.87 -2.14
CA ASP A 122 2.10 -15.09 -2.11
C ASP A 122 1.18 -15.09 -3.32
N GLU A 123 1.49 -15.93 -4.30
CA GLU A 123 0.72 -16.06 -5.53
C GLU A 123 -0.70 -16.56 -5.25
N ALA A 124 -0.87 -17.42 -4.26
CA ALA A 124 -2.16 -18.01 -3.94
C ALA A 124 -3.12 -17.00 -3.31
N LYS A 125 -2.58 -16.09 -2.48
CA LYS A 125 -3.38 -15.07 -1.79
C LYS A 125 -3.40 -13.71 -2.51
N THR A 126 -2.65 -13.58 -3.61
CA THR A 126 -2.47 -12.31 -4.34
C THR A 126 -2.06 -11.14 -3.42
N ARG A 127 -1.29 -11.44 -2.39
CA ARG A 127 -0.78 -10.47 -1.43
C ARG A 127 0.72 -10.38 -1.53
N ILE A 128 1.23 -9.17 -1.54
CA ILE A 128 2.64 -8.86 -1.63
C ILE A 128 3.06 -8.18 -0.34
N GLN A 129 4.12 -8.70 0.28
CA GLN A 129 4.76 -8.03 1.40
C GLN A 129 5.80 -7.06 0.87
N LEU A 130 5.64 -5.81 1.26
CA LEU A 130 6.48 -4.71 0.81
C LEU A 130 7.26 -4.13 1.99
N GLY A 131 8.37 -3.49 1.68
CA GLY A 131 9.18 -2.74 2.65
C GLY A 131 9.57 -1.37 2.11
N LEU A 132 9.59 -0.38 2.97
CA LEU A 132 10.06 0.97 2.66
C LEU A 132 11.42 1.23 3.26
N LYS A 133 11.68 0.72 4.45
CA LYS A 133 12.95 0.92 5.18
C LYS A 133 14.16 0.39 4.43
N GLN A 134 14.01 -0.64 3.61
CA GLN A 134 15.09 -1.24 2.82
C GLN A 134 15.63 -0.31 1.74
N LEU A 135 14.86 0.70 1.31
CA LEU A 135 15.30 1.75 0.40
C LEU A 135 16.22 2.78 1.08
N SER A 136 16.11 2.92 2.39
CA SER A 136 16.95 3.78 3.19
C SER A 136 18.15 2.99 3.73
N ALA A 137 19.33 3.62 3.72
CA ALA A 137 20.49 3.04 4.38
C ALA A 137 20.18 2.76 5.85
N HIS A 138 20.72 1.66 6.38
CA HIS A 138 20.54 1.35 7.79
C HIS A 138 21.10 2.51 8.63
N PRO A 139 20.36 3.06 9.60
CA PRO A 139 20.79 4.23 10.36
C PRO A 139 22.16 4.04 11.04
N TRP A 140 22.46 2.81 11.46
CA TRP A 140 23.74 2.47 12.07
C TRP A 140 24.90 2.51 11.09
N ASP A 141 24.70 2.15 9.82
CA ASP A 141 25.75 2.22 8.79
C ASP A 141 26.11 3.68 8.45
N ALA A 142 25.14 4.57 8.51
CA ALA A 142 25.36 6.01 8.38
C ALA A 142 26.13 6.56 9.61
N LEU A 143 25.80 6.06 10.79
CA LEU A 143 26.38 6.48 12.05
C LEU A 143 27.87 6.13 12.15
N ASP A 144 28.26 4.93 11.74
CA ASP A 144 29.64 4.47 11.72
C ASP A 144 30.55 5.32 10.83
N LYS A 145 29.97 5.99 9.84
CA LYS A 145 30.71 6.87 8.93
C LYS A 145 30.82 8.29 9.45
N GLU A 146 29.81 8.76 10.19
CA GLU A 146 29.71 10.17 10.62
C GLU A 146 30.13 10.42 12.06
N LEU A 147 30.01 9.43 12.94
CA LEU A 147 30.26 9.58 14.37
C LEU A 147 31.43 8.72 14.86
N LYS A 148 32.34 9.34 15.57
CA LYS A 148 33.46 8.66 16.26
C LYS A 148 33.29 8.78 17.76
N VAL A 149 33.87 7.86 18.48
CA VAL A 149 33.96 7.93 19.95
C VAL A 149 34.61 9.25 20.36
N SER A 150 33.96 9.95 21.24
CA SER A 150 34.30 11.30 21.72
C SER A 150 33.75 12.50 20.92
N ASP A 151 32.97 12.27 19.88
CA ASP A 151 32.28 13.33 19.16
C ASP A 151 31.08 13.84 19.98
N ARG A 152 30.82 15.15 19.84
CA ARG A 152 29.68 15.80 20.48
C ARG A 152 28.53 15.87 19.50
N VAL A 153 27.43 15.25 19.86
CA VAL A 153 26.21 15.21 19.05
C VAL A 153 25.03 15.84 19.76
N LYS A 154 24.13 16.39 18.99
CA LYS A 154 22.83 16.88 19.50
C LYS A 154 21.78 15.79 19.26
N GLY A 155 21.05 15.44 20.31
CA GLY A 155 19.97 14.49 20.22
C GLY A 155 18.72 15.00 20.93
N LYS A 156 17.60 14.41 20.63
CA LYS A 156 16.31 14.68 21.27
C LYS A 156 16.04 13.62 22.33
N VAL A 157 15.73 14.03 23.55
CA VAL A 157 15.32 13.10 24.60
C VAL A 157 13.94 12.54 24.25
N VAL A 158 13.87 11.23 24.06
CA VAL A 158 12.65 10.52 23.70
C VAL A 158 11.96 9.93 24.92
N VAL A 159 12.74 9.31 25.80
CA VAL A 159 12.24 8.65 27.02
C VAL A 159 13.17 8.96 28.18
N LEU A 160 12.58 9.23 29.34
CA LEU A 160 13.26 9.29 30.62
C LEU A 160 12.96 8.03 31.44
N ALA A 161 13.97 7.33 31.85
CA ALA A 161 13.88 6.18 32.73
C ALA A 161 14.59 6.47 34.05
N ASP A 162 14.30 5.70 35.09
CA ASP A 162 14.92 5.86 36.43
C ASP A 162 16.44 5.64 36.44
N TYR A 163 16.94 4.94 35.41
CA TYR A 163 18.36 4.60 35.25
C TYR A 163 19.08 5.40 34.15
N GLY A 164 18.39 6.35 33.48
CA GLY A 164 18.99 7.17 32.44
C GLY A 164 17.98 7.77 31.46
N ALA A 165 18.47 8.43 30.43
CA ALA A 165 17.66 9.02 29.39
C ALA A 165 17.98 8.40 28.02
N PHE A 166 16.96 8.06 27.25
CA PHE A 166 17.13 7.67 25.85
C PHE A 166 17.07 8.92 24.97
N ILE A 167 18.15 9.10 24.22
CA ILE A 167 18.33 10.24 23.33
C ILE A 167 18.37 9.75 21.89
N GLU A 168 17.45 10.20 21.07
CA GLU A 168 17.46 9.96 19.63
C GLU A 168 18.46 10.91 18.98
N ILE A 169 19.49 10.35 18.36
CA ILE A 169 20.56 11.07 17.66
C ILE A 169 20.20 11.21 16.18
N LEU A 170 19.74 10.10 15.58
CA LEU A 170 19.21 10.02 14.23
C LEU A 170 17.90 9.24 14.25
N PRO A 171 17.02 9.43 13.28
CA PRO A 171 15.78 8.65 13.18
C PRO A 171 16.08 7.14 13.20
N GLY A 172 15.63 6.46 14.26
CA GLY A 172 15.88 5.03 14.49
C GLY A 172 17.16 4.68 15.24
N VAL A 173 17.92 5.66 15.71
CA VAL A 173 19.11 5.46 16.55
C VAL A 173 18.94 6.16 17.88
N GLU A 174 18.81 5.37 18.93
CA GLU A 174 18.67 5.85 20.30
C GLU A 174 19.92 5.48 21.10
N GLY A 175 20.45 6.44 21.82
CA GLY A 175 21.55 6.27 22.77
C GLY A 175 21.05 6.43 24.20
N LEU A 176 21.61 5.64 25.11
CA LEU A 176 21.33 5.74 26.56
C LEU A 176 22.41 6.60 27.23
N VAL A 177 21.94 7.57 27.99
CA VAL A 177 22.79 8.44 28.85
C VAL A 177 22.36 8.32 30.30
#